data_7dbb79fc4860727b8217623d3176afda
#
_entry.id   7dbb79fc4860727b8217623d3176afda
#
_cell.length_a   1.000
_cell.length_b   1.000
_cell.length_c   1.000
_cell.angle_alpha   90.00
_cell.angle_beta   90.00
_cell.angle_gamma   90.00
#
_symmetry.space_group_name_H-M   'P 1'
#
loop_
_entity.id
_entity.type
_entity.pdbx_description
1 polymer ?
#
loop_
_entity_poly.entity_id
_entity_poly.type
_entity_poly.pdbx_seq_one_letter_code
_entity_poly.pdbx_strand_id
1 'polypeptide(L)'
;MRKAVGFVEIKSIPVGIQTADEMVKAGNVELLLSTPICPGKYVIIVGGHVGPVKAAMSKAELVSGIYLIDTHILDNIREEVLPAIAGVTPTQQIQAVGAIETISALTAIIAADTAVKASKVSIVDLRIARGLGGKGYLVITGEVSSVRSAVNACLAKLGISGEVTSTSIIPRPHPQLSLIHI
;
A
#
# COMPACT_ATOMS: atom_id res chain seq x y z
N MET A 1 -0.54 -6.36 19.15
CA MET A 1 0.19 -6.63 17.90
C MET A 1 -0.83 -6.93 16.81
N ARG A 2 -0.91 -6.11 15.77
CA ARG A 2 -1.81 -6.35 14.63
C ARG A 2 -1.29 -7.55 13.85
N LYS A 3 -2.16 -8.53 13.60
CA LYS A 3 -1.79 -9.76 12.87
C LYS A 3 -2.24 -9.74 11.42
N ALA A 4 -3.19 -8.85 11.07
CA ALA A 4 -3.68 -8.69 9.72
C ALA A 4 -4.10 -7.23 9.46
N VAL A 5 -4.06 -6.84 8.20
CA VAL A 5 -4.60 -5.56 7.70
C VAL A 5 -5.46 -5.85 6.49
N GLY A 6 -6.68 -5.33 6.50
CA GLY A 6 -7.62 -5.40 5.39
C GLY A 6 -7.68 -4.08 4.65
N PHE A 7 -7.75 -4.15 3.33
CA PHE A 7 -7.78 -3.01 2.41
C PHE A 7 -8.99 -3.14 1.49
N VAL A 8 -9.72 -2.05 1.31
CA VAL A 8 -10.88 -1.99 0.42
C VAL A 8 -10.79 -0.74 -0.44
N GLU A 9 -11.02 -0.88 -1.74
CA GLU A 9 -11.14 0.23 -2.69
C GLU A 9 -12.54 0.26 -3.29
N ILE A 10 -13.20 1.41 -3.24
CA ILE A 10 -14.62 1.60 -3.62
C ILE A 10 -14.73 2.77 -4.58
N LYS A 11 -15.53 2.65 -5.65
CA LYS A 11 -15.74 3.70 -6.66
C LYS A 11 -16.78 4.78 -6.29
N SER A 12 -17.28 4.78 -5.05
CA SER A 12 -18.25 5.76 -4.55
C SER A 12 -17.86 6.25 -3.17
N ILE A 13 -17.67 7.56 -3.01
CA ILE A 13 -17.28 8.16 -1.72
C ILE A 13 -18.37 7.95 -0.65
N PRO A 14 -19.67 8.23 -0.89
CA PRO A 14 -20.71 8.01 0.12
C PRO A 14 -20.83 6.54 0.56
N VAL A 15 -20.78 5.61 -0.40
CA VAL A 15 -20.77 4.17 -0.11
C VAL A 15 -19.53 3.77 0.66
N GLY A 16 -18.36 4.36 0.34
CA GLY A 16 -17.11 4.14 1.06
C GLY A 16 -17.21 4.54 2.53
N ILE A 17 -17.80 5.71 2.83
CA ILE A 17 -18.02 6.16 4.21
C ILE A 17 -18.95 5.19 4.96
N GLN A 18 -20.05 4.79 4.34
CA GLN A 18 -20.99 3.80 4.92
C GLN A 18 -20.30 2.45 5.15
N THR A 19 -19.52 1.98 4.17
CA THR A 19 -18.78 0.72 4.28
C THR A 19 -17.78 0.76 5.44
N ALA A 20 -17.04 1.86 5.61
CA ALA A 20 -16.09 2.01 6.72
C ALA A 20 -16.79 1.89 8.09
N ASP A 21 -17.93 2.54 8.28
CA ASP A 21 -18.76 2.45 9.49
C ASP A 21 -19.20 1.00 9.77
N GLU A 22 -19.73 0.34 8.74
CA GLU A 22 -20.20 -1.04 8.85
C GLU A 22 -19.07 -2.06 9.11
N MET A 23 -17.86 -1.83 8.55
CA MET A 23 -16.68 -2.65 8.82
C MET A 23 -16.28 -2.61 10.29
N VAL A 24 -16.25 -1.41 10.88
CA VAL A 24 -15.88 -1.23 12.31
C VAL A 24 -16.93 -1.83 13.22
N LYS A 25 -18.22 -1.79 12.85
CA LYS A 25 -19.31 -2.42 13.60
C LYS A 25 -19.29 -3.95 13.52
N ALA A 26 -18.87 -4.51 12.38
CA ALA A 26 -18.87 -5.95 12.14
C ALA A 26 -17.72 -6.70 12.80
N GLY A 27 -16.61 -6.04 13.10
CA GLY A 27 -15.42 -6.64 13.68
C GLY A 27 -14.77 -5.73 14.71
N ASN A 28 -14.12 -6.31 15.69
CA ASN A 28 -13.27 -5.55 16.62
C ASN A 28 -11.94 -5.20 15.92
N VAL A 29 -12.01 -4.26 14.98
CA VAL A 29 -10.90 -3.77 14.17
C VAL A 29 -10.63 -2.29 14.44
N GLU A 30 -9.40 -1.87 14.20
CA GLU A 30 -8.99 -0.47 14.23
C GLU A 30 -9.08 0.10 12.83
N LEU A 31 -9.75 1.25 12.67
CA LEU A 31 -9.78 1.99 11.41
C LEU A 31 -8.47 2.76 11.26
N LEU A 32 -7.59 2.29 10.36
CA LEU A 32 -6.26 2.88 10.15
C LEU A 32 -6.31 4.03 9.15
N LEU A 33 -7.14 3.91 8.12
CA LEU A 33 -7.35 4.93 7.10
C LEU A 33 -8.76 4.81 6.52
N SER A 34 -9.40 5.95 6.27
CA SER A 34 -10.66 6.05 5.57
C SER A 34 -10.69 7.39 4.85
N THR A 35 -10.48 7.38 3.52
CA THR A 35 -10.19 8.62 2.79
C THR A 35 -10.57 8.53 1.30
N PRO A 36 -11.05 9.64 0.70
CA PRO A 36 -11.18 9.70 -0.75
C PRO A 36 -9.81 9.71 -1.42
N ILE A 37 -9.72 9.07 -2.58
CA ILE A 37 -8.56 9.03 -3.46
C ILE A 37 -8.97 9.33 -4.91
N CYS A 38 -7.98 9.67 -5.76
CA CYS A 38 -8.22 9.90 -7.19
C CYS A 38 -8.46 8.59 -7.97
N PRO A 39 -9.27 8.62 -9.03
CA PRO A 39 -10.24 9.65 -9.43
C PRO A 39 -11.63 9.37 -8.84
N GLY A 40 -11.96 10.01 -7.71
CA GLY A 40 -13.30 9.89 -7.10
C GLY A 40 -13.60 8.54 -6.44
N LYS A 41 -12.58 7.82 -6.02
CA LYS A 41 -12.66 6.55 -5.29
C LYS A 41 -12.51 6.78 -3.78
N TYR A 42 -12.72 5.73 -3.01
CA TYR A 42 -12.56 5.72 -1.56
C TYR A 42 -11.76 4.48 -1.12
N VAL A 43 -10.78 4.69 -0.25
CA VAL A 43 -9.97 3.62 0.34
C VAL A 43 -10.26 3.52 1.83
N ILE A 44 -10.42 2.30 2.30
CA ILE A 44 -10.57 1.95 3.70
C ILE A 44 -9.47 0.96 4.07
N ILE A 45 -8.82 1.19 5.19
CA ILE A 45 -7.79 0.30 5.74
C ILE A 45 -8.15 0.02 7.20
N VAL A 46 -8.30 -1.25 7.53
CA VAL A 46 -8.56 -1.71 8.89
C VAL A 46 -7.47 -2.66 9.36
N GLY A 47 -7.13 -2.61 10.64
CA GLY A 47 -6.13 -3.49 11.25
C GLY A 47 -6.66 -4.20 12.49
N GLY A 48 -6.11 -5.41 12.76
CA GLY A 48 -6.52 -6.18 13.93
C GLY A 48 -6.05 -7.63 13.92
N HIS A 49 -6.74 -8.46 14.68
CA HIS A 49 -6.56 -9.91 14.58
C HIS A 49 -7.21 -10.44 13.30
N VAL A 50 -6.70 -11.58 12.80
CA VAL A 50 -7.11 -12.17 11.51
C VAL A 50 -8.63 -12.40 11.42
N GLY A 51 -9.25 -12.97 12.45
CA GLY A 51 -10.71 -13.25 12.47
C GLY A 51 -11.56 -11.97 12.35
N PRO A 52 -11.39 -10.98 13.25
CA PRO A 52 -12.04 -9.68 13.14
C PRO A 52 -11.82 -8.97 11.82
N VAL A 53 -10.59 -8.95 11.28
CA VAL A 53 -10.32 -8.36 9.96
C VAL A 53 -11.08 -9.08 8.85
N LYS A 54 -11.11 -10.42 8.84
CA LYS A 54 -11.90 -11.18 7.87
C LYS A 54 -13.40 -10.86 7.97
N ALA A 55 -13.96 -10.75 9.18
CA ALA A 55 -15.36 -10.38 9.37
C ALA A 55 -15.66 -8.97 8.83
N ALA A 56 -14.79 -7.99 9.11
CA ALA A 56 -14.92 -6.64 8.59
C ALA A 56 -14.82 -6.60 7.04
N MET A 57 -13.91 -7.40 6.45
CA MET A 57 -13.75 -7.48 4.99
C MET A 57 -14.97 -8.11 4.31
N SER A 58 -15.51 -9.21 4.85
CA SER A 58 -16.76 -9.80 4.34
C SER A 58 -17.93 -8.82 4.42
N LYS A 59 -18.00 -8.02 5.48
CA LYS A 59 -19.02 -6.97 5.59
C LYS A 59 -18.81 -5.86 4.55
N ALA A 60 -17.56 -5.49 4.28
CA ALA A 60 -17.23 -4.51 3.25
C ALA A 60 -17.70 -4.95 1.85
N GLU A 61 -17.45 -6.20 1.48
CA GLU A 61 -17.89 -6.77 0.19
C GLU A 61 -19.42 -6.73 0.06
N LEU A 62 -20.13 -7.09 1.13
CA LEU A 62 -21.59 -7.07 1.14
C LEU A 62 -22.17 -5.66 1.00
N VAL A 63 -21.62 -4.69 1.73
CA VAL A 63 -22.16 -3.30 1.78
C VAL A 63 -21.79 -2.53 0.53
N SER A 64 -20.57 -2.68 0.03
CA SER A 64 -20.10 -1.96 -1.16
C SER A 64 -20.76 -2.45 -2.46
N GLY A 65 -21.10 -3.74 -2.55
CA GLY A 65 -21.81 -4.32 -3.68
C GLY A 65 -21.17 -3.96 -5.03
N ILE A 66 -21.94 -3.41 -5.94
CA ILE A 66 -21.50 -3.01 -7.30
C ILE A 66 -20.46 -1.87 -7.31
N TYR A 67 -20.25 -1.20 -6.19
CA TYR A 67 -19.27 -0.12 -6.06
C TYR A 67 -17.90 -0.62 -5.63
N LEU A 68 -17.77 -1.90 -5.25
CA LEU A 68 -16.49 -2.52 -4.92
C LEU A 68 -15.57 -2.52 -6.14
N ILE A 69 -14.31 -2.11 -5.94
CA ILE A 69 -13.27 -2.20 -6.97
C ILE A 69 -12.35 -3.37 -6.63
N ASP A 70 -11.81 -3.39 -5.41
CA ASP A 70 -10.82 -4.37 -5.01
C ASP A 70 -10.77 -4.53 -3.48
N THR A 71 -10.37 -5.71 -3.03
CA THR A 71 -10.13 -6.03 -1.62
C THR A 71 -8.88 -6.88 -1.45
N HIS A 72 -8.13 -6.59 -0.39
CA HIS A 72 -6.98 -7.40 0.01
C HIS A 72 -6.90 -7.58 1.51
N ILE A 73 -6.42 -8.74 1.96
CA ILE A 73 -6.01 -8.98 3.34
C ILE A 73 -4.52 -9.34 3.32
N LEU A 74 -3.72 -8.58 4.04
CA LEU A 74 -2.31 -8.89 4.28
C LEU A 74 -2.13 -9.41 5.69
N ASP A 75 -1.79 -10.69 5.79
CA ASP A 75 -1.39 -11.30 7.05
C ASP A 75 0.07 -10.94 7.36
N ASN A 76 0.36 -10.66 8.63
CA ASN A 76 1.70 -10.32 9.10
C ASN A 76 2.36 -9.17 8.30
N ILE A 77 1.62 -8.10 8.01
CA ILE A 77 2.18 -6.90 7.37
C ILE A 77 3.36 -6.37 8.19
N ARG A 78 4.41 -5.94 7.51
CA ARG A 78 5.57 -5.31 8.15
C ARG A 78 5.18 -3.97 8.79
N GLU A 79 5.64 -3.74 10.02
CA GLU A 79 5.27 -2.57 10.81
C GLU A 79 5.67 -1.25 10.14
N GLU A 80 6.77 -1.23 9.39
CA GLU A 80 7.25 -0.06 8.65
C GLU A 80 6.33 0.38 7.49
N VAL A 81 5.46 -0.50 7.00
CA VAL A 81 4.53 -0.19 5.91
C VAL A 81 3.37 0.70 6.39
N LEU A 82 2.90 0.50 7.62
CA LEU A 82 1.73 1.22 8.14
C LEU A 82 1.95 2.75 8.25
N PRO A 83 3.04 3.24 8.87
CA PRO A 83 3.30 4.68 8.88
C PRO A 83 3.58 5.24 7.47
N ALA A 84 4.21 4.45 6.57
CA ALA A 84 4.46 4.87 5.21
C ALA A 84 3.15 5.14 4.42
N ILE A 85 2.08 4.38 4.66
CA ILE A 85 0.75 4.63 4.08
C ILE A 85 0.22 6.01 4.49
N ALA A 86 0.51 6.46 5.70
CA ALA A 86 0.16 7.78 6.19
C ALA A 86 1.14 8.90 5.73
N GLY A 87 2.15 8.56 4.93
CA GLY A 87 3.18 9.48 4.47
C GLY A 87 4.27 9.77 5.51
N VAL A 88 4.38 8.91 6.53
CA VAL A 88 5.39 9.03 7.58
C VAL A 88 6.46 7.95 7.34
N THR A 89 7.63 8.38 6.91
CA THR A 89 8.80 7.52 6.72
C THR A 89 9.98 8.05 7.53
N PRO A 90 10.83 7.17 8.10
CA PRO A 90 11.99 7.64 8.86
C PRO A 90 12.99 8.35 7.94
N THR A 91 13.60 9.44 8.43
CA THR A 91 14.72 10.06 7.74
C THR A 91 15.88 9.08 7.67
N GLN A 92 16.42 8.85 6.48
CA GLN A 92 17.47 7.90 6.25
C GLN A 92 18.44 8.36 5.15
N GLN A 93 19.63 7.81 5.18
CA GLN A 93 20.59 8.03 4.11
C GLN A 93 20.17 7.24 2.86
N ILE A 94 20.04 7.94 1.75
CA ILE A 94 19.72 7.35 0.46
C ILE A 94 21.00 6.69 -0.10
N GLN A 95 20.89 5.39 -0.40
CA GLN A 95 21.92 4.60 -1.08
C GLN A 95 21.47 4.36 -2.54
N ALA A 96 21.32 3.09 -2.98
CA ALA A 96 20.62 2.86 -4.22
C ALA A 96 19.12 3.15 -4.06
N VAL A 97 18.45 3.54 -5.14
CA VAL A 97 17.01 3.81 -5.16
C VAL A 97 16.32 2.82 -6.07
N GLY A 98 15.22 2.24 -5.59
CA GLY A 98 14.25 1.49 -6.38
C GLY A 98 12.92 2.22 -6.39
N ALA A 99 12.34 2.43 -7.55
CA ALA A 99 11.01 2.99 -7.72
C ALA A 99 10.11 1.97 -8.42
N ILE A 100 8.89 1.82 -7.92
CA ILE A 100 7.89 0.88 -8.45
C ILE A 100 6.57 1.65 -8.56
N GLU A 101 6.03 1.76 -9.76
CA GLU A 101 4.73 2.36 -10.02
C GLU A 101 3.69 1.26 -10.23
N THR A 102 2.49 1.45 -9.68
CA THR A 102 1.41 0.46 -9.71
C THR A 102 0.10 1.07 -10.23
N ILE A 103 -0.75 0.20 -10.77
CA ILE A 103 -2.04 0.60 -11.35
C ILE A 103 -3.04 1.11 -10.30
N SER A 104 -2.91 0.66 -9.05
CA SER A 104 -3.84 1.02 -7.97
C SER A 104 -3.13 1.34 -6.66
N ALA A 105 -3.86 2.00 -5.76
CA ALA A 105 -3.42 2.29 -4.40
C ALA A 105 -3.10 1.02 -3.59
N LEU A 106 -3.97 0.01 -3.70
CA LEU A 106 -3.81 -1.24 -2.95
C LEU A 106 -2.58 -2.02 -3.40
N THR A 107 -2.34 -2.08 -4.70
CA THR A 107 -1.16 -2.73 -5.26
C THR A 107 0.14 -2.09 -4.76
N ALA A 108 0.18 -0.75 -4.59
CA ALA A 108 1.36 -0.08 -4.03
C ALA A 108 1.65 -0.52 -2.58
N ILE A 109 0.63 -0.74 -1.77
CA ILE A 109 0.78 -1.24 -0.41
C ILE A 109 1.29 -2.69 -0.40
N ILE A 110 0.75 -3.53 -1.30
CA ILE A 110 1.21 -4.92 -1.47
C ILE A 110 2.67 -4.94 -1.93
N ALA A 111 3.05 -4.04 -2.85
CA ALA A 111 4.44 -3.89 -3.30
C ALA A 111 5.36 -3.50 -2.14
N ALA A 112 4.94 -2.56 -1.28
CA ALA A 112 5.71 -2.14 -0.12
C ALA A 112 5.98 -3.29 0.86
N ASP A 113 4.93 -4.04 1.25
CA ASP A 113 5.08 -5.20 2.12
C ASP A 113 5.95 -6.31 1.48
N THR A 114 5.78 -6.53 0.18
CA THR A 114 6.58 -7.51 -0.56
C THR A 114 8.06 -7.12 -0.61
N ALA A 115 8.37 -5.85 -0.90
CA ALA A 115 9.73 -5.34 -0.98
C ALA A 115 10.50 -5.51 0.33
N VAL A 116 9.90 -5.06 1.45
CA VAL A 116 10.56 -5.12 2.77
C VAL A 116 10.60 -6.54 3.36
N LYS A 117 9.76 -7.45 2.89
CA LYS A 117 9.85 -8.88 3.23
C LYS A 117 10.92 -9.61 2.43
N ALA A 118 11.15 -9.19 1.19
CA ALA A 118 12.05 -9.88 0.27
C ALA A 118 13.52 -9.57 0.54
N SER A 119 13.85 -8.38 1.01
CA SER A 119 15.25 -7.98 1.24
C SER A 119 15.38 -6.83 2.22
N LYS A 120 16.61 -6.53 2.63
CA LYS A 120 16.92 -5.44 3.57
C LYS A 120 16.90 -4.09 2.84
N VAL A 121 15.70 -3.55 2.67
CA VAL A 121 15.44 -2.21 2.11
C VAL A 121 14.59 -1.40 3.06
N SER A 122 14.65 -0.08 2.94
CA SER A 122 13.79 0.85 3.69
C SER A 122 12.87 1.58 2.74
N ILE A 123 11.66 1.87 3.18
CA ILE A 123 10.69 2.68 2.43
C ILE A 123 11.08 4.14 2.57
N VAL A 124 11.27 4.82 1.44
CA VAL A 124 11.53 6.26 1.35
C VAL A 124 10.21 7.01 1.19
N ASP A 125 9.35 6.53 0.29
CA ASP A 125 8.05 7.12 0.04
C ASP A 125 7.06 6.04 -0.42
N LEU A 126 5.80 6.18 0.00
CA LEU A 126 4.69 5.34 -0.44
C LEU A 126 3.48 6.24 -0.67
N ARG A 127 3.02 6.30 -1.91
CA ARG A 127 1.85 7.12 -2.28
C ARG A 127 0.71 6.26 -2.80
N ILE A 128 -0.46 6.53 -2.25
CA ILE A 128 -1.69 5.81 -2.57
C ILE A 128 -2.68 6.73 -3.27
N ALA A 129 -2.56 6.87 -4.57
CA ALA A 129 -3.53 7.47 -5.49
C ALA A 129 -4.01 8.91 -5.17
N ARG A 130 -3.29 9.71 -4.39
CA ARG A 130 -3.60 11.13 -4.19
C ARG A 130 -2.84 11.96 -5.21
N GLY A 131 -3.56 12.61 -6.14
CA GLY A 131 -2.96 13.41 -7.22
C GLY A 131 -2.28 12.60 -8.32
N LEU A 132 -2.48 11.27 -8.36
CA LEU A 132 -1.77 10.34 -9.25
C LEU A 132 -2.68 9.65 -10.28
N GLY A 133 -3.89 10.15 -10.51
CA GLY A 133 -4.82 9.56 -11.48
C GLY A 133 -5.25 8.12 -11.14
N GLY A 134 -5.20 7.73 -9.87
CA GLY A 134 -5.55 6.38 -9.42
C GLY A 134 -4.36 5.43 -9.26
N LYS A 135 -3.19 5.78 -9.76
CA LYS A 135 -1.95 5.01 -9.58
C LYS A 135 -1.42 5.12 -8.16
N GLY A 136 -0.59 4.15 -7.76
CA GLY A 136 0.25 4.25 -6.58
C GLY A 136 1.73 4.13 -6.95
N TYR A 137 2.62 4.51 -6.04
CA TYR A 137 4.03 4.21 -6.19
C TYR A 137 4.74 3.97 -4.87
N LEU A 138 5.83 3.25 -4.94
CA LEU A 138 6.74 2.93 -3.86
C LEU A 138 8.16 3.35 -4.23
N VAL A 139 8.83 4.05 -3.34
CA VAL A 139 10.27 4.33 -3.42
C VAL A 139 10.97 3.65 -2.26
N ILE A 140 12.00 2.87 -2.54
CA ILE A 140 12.82 2.15 -1.56
C ILE A 140 14.29 2.51 -1.71
N THR A 141 15.04 2.35 -0.61
CA THR A 141 16.49 2.52 -0.61
C THR A 141 17.19 1.40 0.15
N GLY A 142 18.44 1.16 -0.17
CA GLY A 142 19.31 0.16 0.43
C GLY A 142 20.52 -0.16 -0.45
N GLU A 143 21.22 -1.24 -0.12
CA GLU A 143 22.29 -1.77 -0.97
C GLU A 143 21.74 -2.13 -2.35
N VAL A 144 22.53 -1.94 -3.41
CA VAL A 144 22.11 -2.18 -4.81
C VAL A 144 21.52 -3.58 -5.01
N SER A 145 22.15 -4.59 -4.42
CA SER A 145 21.69 -5.98 -4.49
C SER A 145 20.34 -6.17 -3.80
N SER A 146 20.14 -5.54 -2.65
CA SER A 146 18.88 -5.59 -1.88
C SER A 146 17.75 -4.90 -2.63
N VAL A 147 18.02 -3.73 -3.21
CA VAL A 147 17.04 -3.00 -4.03
C VAL A 147 16.63 -3.82 -5.25
N ARG A 148 17.60 -4.45 -5.95
CA ARG A 148 17.29 -5.35 -7.08
C ARG A 148 16.42 -6.53 -6.66
N SER A 149 16.75 -7.17 -5.55
CA SER A 149 15.98 -8.31 -5.02
C SER A 149 14.56 -7.89 -4.65
N ALA A 150 14.38 -6.73 -4.02
CA ALA A 150 13.07 -6.19 -3.68
C ALA A 150 12.21 -5.92 -4.92
N VAL A 151 12.77 -5.21 -5.91
CA VAL A 151 12.07 -4.89 -7.17
C VAL A 151 11.69 -6.18 -7.91
N ASN A 152 12.61 -7.14 -8.01
CA ASN A 152 12.34 -8.41 -8.68
C ASN A 152 11.26 -9.22 -7.95
N ALA A 153 11.23 -9.21 -6.62
CA ALA A 153 10.16 -9.86 -5.85
C ALA A 153 8.79 -9.23 -6.11
N CYS A 154 8.73 -7.90 -6.21
CA CYS A 154 7.49 -7.20 -6.57
C CYS A 154 7.05 -7.55 -7.99
N LEU A 155 7.97 -7.58 -8.97
CA LEU A 155 7.67 -7.97 -10.35
C LEU A 155 7.20 -9.43 -10.44
N ALA A 156 7.82 -10.34 -9.71
CA ALA A 156 7.42 -11.75 -9.69
C ALA A 156 6.02 -11.94 -9.11
N LYS A 157 5.64 -11.15 -8.10
CA LYS A 157 4.34 -11.26 -7.43
C LYS A 157 3.22 -10.51 -8.16
N LEU A 158 3.50 -9.31 -8.68
CA LEU A 158 2.50 -8.36 -9.17
C LEU A 158 2.63 -8.07 -10.67
N GLY A 159 3.79 -8.36 -11.28
CA GLY A 159 4.04 -8.03 -12.68
C GLY A 159 3.27 -8.93 -13.65
N ILE A 160 3.03 -10.18 -13.30
CA ILE A 160 2.32 -11.14 -14.15
C ILE A 160 0.85 -10.73 -14.37
N SER A 161 0.22 -10.15 -13.35
CA SER A 161 -1.16 -9.63 -13.41
C SER A 161 -1.27 -8.24 -14.07
N GLY A 162 -0.14 -7.62 -14.47
CA GLY A 162 -0.12 -6.28 -15.04
C GLY A 162 -0.33 -5.15 -14.03
N GLU A 163 -0.21 -5.45 -12.75
CA GLU A 163 -0.44 -4.48 -11.68
C GLU A 163 0.73 -3.52 -11.47
N VAL A 164 1.94 -3.87 -11.93
CA VAL A 164 3.11 -2.98 -11.97
C VAL A 164 3.20 -2.33 -13.34
N THR A 165 3.13 -1.00 -13.40
CA THR A 165 3.16 -0.23 -14.66
C THR A 165 4.59 0.11 -15.08
N SER A 166 5.48 0.39 -14.14
CA SER A 166 6.89 0.64 -14.43
C SER A 166 7.77 0.45 -13.19
N THR A 167 9.06 0.23 -13.42
CA THR A 167 10.07 0.16 -12.36
C THR A 167 11.36 0.86 -12.81
N SER A 168 12.10 1.39 -11.84
CA SER A 168 13.44 1.95 -12.06
C SER A 168 14.37 1.59 -10.91
N ILE A 169 15.64 1.32 -11.22
CA ILE A 169 16.68 1.08 -10.22
C ILE A 169 17.85 2.02 -10.52
N ILE A 170 18.19 2.87 -9.55
CA ILE A 170 19.27 3.84 -9.64
C ILE A 170 20.36 3.43 -8.63
N PRO A 171 21.45 2.78 -9.07
CA PRO A 171 22.50 2.26 -8.16
C PRO A 171 23.26 3.36 -7.41
N ARG A 172 23.42 4.53 -8.03
CA ARG A 172 24.11 5.69 -7.46
C ARG A 172 23.30 6.96 -7.78
N PRO A 173 22.27 7.26 -6.99
CA PRO A 173 21.47 8.48 -7.21
C PRO A 173 22.33 9.73 -6.98
N HIS A 174 22.11 10.75 -7.78
CA HIS A 174 22.73 12.05 -7.57
C HIS A 174 22.30 12.60 -6.21
N PRO A 175 23.18 13.24 -5.41
CA PRO A 175 22.83 13.74 -4.09
C PRO A 175 21.62 14.67 -4.04
N GLN A 176 21.38 15.45 -5.09
CA GLN A 176 20.20 16.32 -5.20
C GLN A 176 18.89 15.55 -5.35
N LEU A 177 18.91 14.28 -5.77
CA LEU A 177 17.70 13.47 -5.87
C LEU A 177 17.09 13.19 -4.49
N SER A 178 17.90 13.06 -3.45
CA SER A 178 17.43 12.86 -2.08
C SER A 178 16.62 14.05 -1.52
N LEU A 179 16.74 15.23 -2.11
CA LEU A 179 16.00 16.43 -1.69
C LEU A 179 14.58 16.52 -2.27
N ILE A 180 14.24 15.68 -3.24
CA ILE A 180 12.93 15.72 -3.94
C ILE A 180 11.84 14.98 -3.12
N HIS A 181 12.24 14.09 -2.22
CA HIS A 181 11.34 13.19 -1.48
C HIS A 181 11.33 13.44 0.03
N ILE A 182 11.85 14.56 0.48
CA ILE A 182 11.85 14.95 1.90
C ILE A 182 10.80 16.04 2.13
#